data_d8472c97728614300c966f2172245e65
#
_entry.id   d8472c97728614300c966f2172245e65
#
_cell.length_a   1.000
_cell.length_b   1.000
_cell.length_c   1.000
_cell.angle_alpha   90.00
_cell.angle_beta   90.00
_cell.angle_gamma   90.00
#
_symmetry.space_group_name_H-M   'P 1'
#
loop_
_entity.id
_entity.type
_entity.pdbx_description
1 polymer ?
#
loop_
_entity_poly.entity_id
_entity_poly.type
_entity_poly.pdbx_seq_one_letter_code
_entity_poly.pdbx_strand_id
1 'polypeptide(L)'
;MTRQSDQATYVNAGVDGKKMAMSEAQGLGMLITAQAGRKGWASQTDFDHLLAYYQQNRLVVANQQTHLMNWRQRDVKGAWRTDTHSATDGDLYIAYALQVAASVWPKQATTYNTVAKAIAADILRYEYNDQQQLLTVGDWATADTAAYRVMRTSDVMPSVFASLAKLTNDQRWGQVSDSMLTKLATLSKQHKTGLVPDFAVVTKQGVRAAKAKEVATKQDGHYAYNAARVPMMLADSSDQRAVWINRRLMHFFDQQTQLLAGYTVTGKALHKYESNVFSAPIFYAAQSDADRYGKLYKTGATIYNRSVAQQPYYDATLTALVAVGGFKND
;
A
#
# COMPACT_ATOMS: atom_id res chain seq x y z
N MET A 1 14.71 -11.63 -0.14
CA MET A 1 13.64 -12.62 -0.43
C MET A 1 14.07 -13.97 0.13
N THR A 2 13.14 -14.74 0.69
CA THR A 2 13.42 -16.05 1.31
C THR A 2 12.65 -17.13 0.56
N ARG A 3 13.32 -18.19 0.10
CA ARG A 3 12.67 -19.32 -0.57
C ARG A 3 12.01 -20.23 0.45
N GLN A 4 10.76 -20.62 0.21
CA GLN A 4 10.05 -21.65 0.98
C GLN A 4 10.19 -23.03 0.32
N SER A 5 10.30 -23.05 -1.02
CA SER A 5 10.60 -24.19 -1.85
C SER A 5 11.38 -23.71 -3.10
N ASP A 6 11.84 -24.61 -3.94
CA ASP A 6 12.55 -24.26 -5.18
C ASP A 6 11.68 -23.45 -6.17
N GLN A 7 10.36 -23.47 -5.99
CA GLN A 7 9.39 -22.81 -6.86
C GLN A 7 8.60 -21.70 -6.22
N ALA A 8 8.71 -21.45 -4.91
CA ALA A 8 7.98 -20.41 -4.21
C ALA A 8 8.89 -19.57 -3.32
N THR A 9 8.73 -18.26 -3.41
CA THR A 9 9.54 -17.28 -2.67
C THR A 9 8.63 -16.27 -2.00
N TYR A 10 8.89 -15.96 -0.72
CA TYR A 10 8.19 -14.89 -0.01
C TYR A 10 9.14 -13.74 0.37
N VAL A 11 8.57 -12.56 0.57
CA VAL A 11 9.27 -11.42 1.14
C VAL A 11 9.25 -11.54 2.66
N ASN A 12 10.43 -11.66 3.27
CA ASN A 12 10.52 -11.75 4.72
C ASN A 12 10.32 -10.38 5.39
N ALA A 13 9.18 -10.19 6.03
CA ALA A 13 8.84 -9.01 6.82
C ALA A 13 9.13 -9.18 8.31
N GLY A 14 9.73 -10.30 8.72
CA GLY A 14 10.10 -10.55 10.11
C GLY A 14 11.26 -9.69 10.59
N VAL A 15 11.27 -9.44 11.89
CA VAL A 15 12.33 -8.69 12.60
C VAL A 15 13.06 -9.62 13.56
N ASP A 16 14.29 -9.26 13.93
CA ASP A 16 15.11 -10.00 14.90
C ASP A 16 15.30 -11.48 14.54
N GLY A 17 15.56 -11.77 13.25
CA GLY A 17 15.78 -13.12 12.75
C GLY A 17 14.52 -13.99 12.62
N LYS A 18 13.35 -13.49 12.99
CA LYS A 18 12.08 -14.19 12.83
C LYS A 18 11.67 -14.23 11.35
N LYS A 19 11.02 -15.31 10.96
CA LYS A 19 10.47 -15.47 9.62
C LYS A 19 8.99 -15.09 9.63
N MET A 20 8.61 -14.16 8.74
CA MET A 20 7.23 -13.72 8.57
C MET A 20 6.99 -13.29 7.13
N ALA A 21 5.92 -13.78 6.52
CA ALA A 21 5.39 -13.27 5.27
C ALA A 21 4.09 -12.49 5.56
N MET A 22 3.86 -11.41 4.80
CA MET A 22 2.61 -10.64 4.82
C MET A 22 2.16 -10.38 3.39
N SER A 23 0.84 -10.31 3.15
CA SER A 23 0.29 -10.02 1.83
C SER A 23 0.75 -8.65 1.30
N GLU A 24 0.85 -7.62 2.17
CA GLU A 24 1.45 -6.33 1.85
C GLU A 24 2.90 -6.49 1.35
N ALA A 25 3.72 -7.24 2.09
CA ALA A 25 5.11 -7.50 1.73
C ALA A 25 5.23 -8.25 0.40
N GLN A 26 4.38 -9.26 0.23
CA GLN A 26 4.36 -10.07 -1.00
C GLN A 26 3.97 -9.23 -2.21
N GLY A 27 2.89 -8.44 -2.11
CA GLY A 27 2.42 -7.58 -3.18
C GLY A 27 3.43 -6.49 -3.55
N LEU A 28 4.05 -5.83 -2.56
CA LEU A 28 5.12 -4.86 -2.82
C LEU A 28 6.35 -5.53 -3.43
N GLY A 29 6.74 -6.72 -2.97
CA GLY A 29 7.85 -7.47 -3.57
C GLY A 29 7.57 -7.88 -5.02
N MET A 30 6.35 -8.32 -5.33
CA MET A 30 5.91 -8.59 -6.70
C MET A 30 5.98 -7.32 -7.56
N LEU A 31 5.49 -6.18 -7.05
CA LEU A 31 5.54 -4.91 -7.79
C LEU A 31 6.99 -4.45 -8.04
N ILE A 32 7.85 -4.51 -7.03
CA ILE A 32 9.28 -4.20 -7.15
C ILE A 32 9.93 -5.09 -8.22
N THR A 33 9.64 -6.39 -8.20
CA THR A 33 10.20 -7.35 -9.16
C THR A 33 9.71 -7.07 -10.58
N ALA A 34 8.43 -6.76 -10.78
CA ALA A 34 7.89 -6.40 -12.09
C ALA A 34 8.50 -5.09 -12.62
N GLN A 35 8.60 -4.05 -11.79
CA GLN A 35 9.25 -2.79 -12.16
C GLN A 35 10.75 -2.96 -12.44
N ALA A 36 11.45 -3.79 -11.66
CA ALA A 36 12.84 -4.14 -11.92
C ALA A 36 12.99 -4.94 -13.24
N GLY A 37 12.02 -5.79 -13.55
CA GLY A 37 11.95 -6.50 -14.83
C GLY A 37 11.82 -5.56 -16.02
N ARG A 38 11.05 -4.46 -15.91
CA ARG A 38 10.96 -3.40 -16.93
C ARG A 38 12.33 -2.75 -17.23
N LYS A 39 13.21 -2.70 -16.22
CA LYS A 39 14.58 -2.19 -16.33
C LYS A 39 15.61 -3.28 -16.72
N GLY A 40 15.19 -4.53 -16.92
CA GLY A 40 16.07 -5.66 -17.17
C GLY A 40 16.87 -6.15 -15.95
N TRP A 41 16.46 -5.76 -14.72
CA TRP A 41 17.15 -6.09 -13.46
C TRP A 41 16.57 -7.32 -12.76
N ALA A 42 15.40 -7.78 -13.17
CA ALA A 42 14.77 -9.00 -12.66
C ALA A 42 14.18 -9.82 -13.80
N SER A 43 14.10 -11.13 -13.61
CA SER A 43 13.54 -12.05 -14.58
C SER A 43 12.07 -12.35 -14.32
N GLN A 44 11.36 -12.87 -15.34
CA GLN A 44 10.02 -13.42 -15.18
C GLN A 44 10.00 -14.54 -14.13
N THR A 45 11.00 -15.39 -14.09
CA THR A 45 11.11 -16.50 -13.10
C THR A 45 11.14 -15.98 -11.67
N ASP A 46 11.82 -14.85 -11.39
CA ASP A 46 11.81 -14.23 -10.07
C ASP A 46 10.40 -13.79 -9.66
N PHE A 47 9.63 -13.22 -10.61
CA PHE A 47 8.26 -12.83 -10.40
C PHE A 47 7.34 -14.06 -10.18
N ASP A 48 7.49 -15.10 -11.01
CA ASP A 48 6.67 -16.32 -10.95
C ASP A 48 6.88 -17.07 -9.63
N HIS A 49 8.08 -17.04 -9.04
CA HIS A 49 8.32 -17.59 -7.71
C HIS A 49 7.58 -16.83 -6.61
N LEU A 50 7.47 -15.51 -6.71
CA LEU A 50 6.65 -14.71 -5.79
C LEU A 50 5.16 -14.98 -6.00
N LEU A 51 4.71 -15.08 -7.24
CA LEU A 51 3.34 -15.44 -7.61
C LEU A 51 2.96 -16.82 -7.05
N ALA A 52 3.87 -17.80 -7.14
CA ALA A 52 3.64 -19.15 -6.61
C ALA A 52 3.41 -19.14 -5.09
N TYR A 53 4.16 -18.32 -4.34
CA TYR A 53 3.92 -18.18 -2.89
C TYR A 53 2.54 -17.59 -2.59
N TYR A 54 2.14 -16.52 -3.27
CA TYR A 54 0.79 -15.97 -3.15
C TYR A 54 -0.26 -17.04 -3.43
N GLN A 55 -0.15 -17.79 -4.53
CA GLN A 55 -1.11 -18.84 -4.92
C GLN A 55 -1.26 -19.94 -3.88
N GLN A 56 -0.17 -20.32 -3.19
CA GLN A 56 -0.17 -21.31 -2.12
C GLN A 56 -0.83 -20.80 -0.82
N ASN A 57 -0.93 -19.48 -0.65
CA ASN A 57 -1.41 -18.83 0.58
C ASN A 57 -2.72 -18.05 0.38
N ARG A 58 -3.53 -18.45 -0.60
CA ARG A 58 -4.84 -17.86 -0.82
C ARG A 58 -5.79 -18.13 0.33
N LEU A 59 -6.62 -17.13 0.66
CA LEU A 59 -7.61 -17.18 1.72
C LEU A 59 -8.77 -18.12 1.35
N VAL A 60 -9.27 -18.86 2.33
CA VAL A 60 -10.50 -19.64 2.23
C VAL A 60 -11.58 -18.98 3.07
N VAL A 61 -12.69 -18.61 2.45
CA VAL A 61 -13.88 -18.04 3.10
C VAL A 61 -15.06 -18.97 2.86
N ALA A 62 -15.76 -19.37 3.93
CA ALA A 62 -16.91 -20.27 3.87
C ALA A 62 -16.65 -21.55 3.03
N ASN A 63 -15.51 -22.19 3.23
CA ASN A 63 -15.04 -23.39 2.51
C ASN A 63 -14.79 -23.19 0.99
N GLN A 64 -14.74 -21.96 0.52
CA GLN A 64 -14.39 -21.63 -0.86
C GLN A 64 -13.04 -20.93 -0.91
N GLN A 65 -12.13 -21.42 -1.73
CA GLN A 65 -10.85 -20.75 -1.96
C GLN A 65 -11.10 -19.48 -2.77
N THR A 66 -10.71 -18.33 -2.20
CA THR A 66 -10.75 -17.03 -2.86
C THR A 66 -9.45 -16.75 -3.61
N HIS A 67 -9.37 -15.57 -4.26
CA HIS A 67 -8.12 -15.04 -4.82
C HIS A 67 -7.46 -13.99 -3.91
N LEU A 68 -8.03 -13.72 -2.72
CA LEU A 68 -7.38 -12.92 -1.69
C LEU A 68 -6.26 -13.73 -1.02
N MET A 69 -5.26 -13.06 -0.46
CA MET A 69 -4.17 -13.71 0.25
C MET A 69 -4.42 -13.67 1.76
N ASN A 70 -4.15 -14.77 2.47
CA ASN A 70 -4.02 -14.74 3.92
C ASN A 70 -2.99 -13.66 4.30
N TRP A 71 -3.37 -12.68 5.13
CA TRP A 71 -2.59 -11.48 5.34
C TRP A 71 -1.22 -11.73 5.98
N ARG A 72 -1.07 -12.84 6.76
CA ARG A 72 0.18 -13.13 7.45
C ARG A 72 0.44 -14.62 7.66
N GLN A 73 1.66 -15.02 7.39
CA GLN A 73 2.24 -16.31 7.80
C GLN A 73 3.49 -16.04 8.62
N ARG A 74 3.68 -16.74 9.74
CA ARG A 74 4.81 -16.53 10.64
C ARG A 74 5.33 -17.80 11.27
N ASP A 75 6.62 -17.84 11.51
CA ASP A 75 7.24 -18.91 12.31
C ASP A 75 6.91 -18.66 13.79
N VAL A 76 6.28 -19.64 14.42
CA VAL A 76 6.00 -19.68 15.85
C VAL A 76 6.64 -20.95 16.43
N LYS A 77 7.80 -20.82 17.06
CA LYS A 77 8.55 -21.92 17.65
C LYS A 77 8.86 -23.06 16.66
N GLY A 78 9.29 -22.71 15.43
CA GLY A 78 9.61 -23.66 14.37
C GLY A 78 8.42 -24.20 13.58
N ALA A 79 7.20 -23.79 13.90
CA ALA A 79 5.99 -24.13 13.15
C ALA A 79 5.44 -22.92 12.39
N TRP A 80 5.19 -23.09 11.11
CA TRP A 80 4.59 -22.06 10.26
C TRP A 80 3.10 -21.94 10.57
N ARG A 81 2.65 -20.74 10.96
CA ARG A 81 1.26 -20.44 11.32
C ARG A 81 0.69 -19.38 10.38
N THR A 82 -0.53 -19.62 9.90
CA THR A 82 -1.28 -18.70 9.02
C THR A 82 -2.40 -18.03 9.81
N ASP A 83 -2.47 -16.71 9.71
CA ASP A 83 -3.62 -15.92 10.17
C ASP A 83 -4.62 -15.81 9.01
N THR A 84 -5.82 -16.41 9.17
CA THR A 84 -6.79 -16.69 8.10
C THR A 84 -7.76 -15.53 7.85
N HIS A 85 -7.20 -14.34 7.56
CA HIS A 85 -7.92 -13.15 7.10
C HIS A 85 -7.12 -12.50 5.98
N SER A 86 -7.76 -11.68 5.18
CA SER A 86 -7.09 -10.83 4.19
C SER A 86 -6.67 -9.46 4.76
N ALA A 87 -5.88 -8.74 3.98
CA ALA A 87 -5.62 -7.31 4.18
C ALA A 87 -5.64 -6.62 2.82
N THR A 88 -6.57 -5.68 2.67
CA THR A 88 -6.94 -5.06 1.40
C THR A 88 -5.77 -4.40 0.67
N ASP A 89 -4.83 -3.76 1.39
CA ASP A 89 -3.62 -3.20 0.78
C ASP A 89 -2.76 -4.28 0.09
N GLY A 90 -2.59 -5.42 0.74
CA GLY A 90 -1.84 -6.53 0.16
C GLY A 90 -2.46 -7.07 -1.13
N ASP A 91 -3.77 -7.26 -1.14
CA ASP A 91 -4.50 -7.77 -2.30
C ASP A 91 -4.50 -6.75 -3.46
N LEU A 92 -4.63 -5.44 -3.16
CA LEU A 92 -4.48 -4.37 -4.15
C LEU A 92 -3.07 -4.37 -4.77
N TYR A 93 -2.02 -4.50 -3.96
CA TYR A 93 -0.64 -4.55 -4.48
C TYR A 93 -0.39 -5.77 -5.34
N ILE A 94 -0.88 -6.95 -4.95
CA ILE A 94 -0.75 -8.19 -5.74
C ILE A 94 -1.46 -8.03 -7.08
N ALA A 95 -2.72 -7.56 -7.08
CA ALA A 95 -3.50 -7.35 -8.30
C ALA A 95 -2.81 -6.36 -9.25
N TYR A 96 -2.28 -5.26 -8.72
CA TYR A 96 -1.58 -4.26 -9.51
C TYR A 96 -0.23 -4.76 -10.02
N ALA A 97 0.54 -5.45 -9.21
CA ALA A 97 1.81 -6.04 -9.61
C ALA A 97 1.65 -7.02 -10.78
N LEU A 98 0.57 -7.80 -10.81
CA LEU A 98 0.23 -8.69 -11.92
C LEU A 98 -0.06 -7.92 -13.22
N GLN A 99 -0.72 -6.77 -13.15
CA GLN A 99 -0.94 -5.94 -14.34
C GLN A 99 0.35 -5.33 -14.86
N VAL A 100 1.24 -4.86 -13.97
CA VAL A 100 2.57 -4.39 -14.36
C VAL A 100 3.36 -5.54 -14.99
N ALA A 101 3.36 -6.72 -14.38
CA ALA A 101 4.02 -7.91 -14.91
C ALA A 101 3.49 -8.32 -16.31
N ALA A 102 2.17 -8.19 -16.52
CA ALA A 102 1.56 -8.45 -17.83
C ALA A 102 2.09 -7.51 -18.93
N SER A 103 2.41 -6.27 -18.59
CA SER A 103 3.03 -5.33 -19.52
C SER A 103 4.53 -5.62 -19.78
N VAL A 104 5.23 -6.13 -18.78
CA VAL A 104 6.66 -6.43 -18.82
C VAL A 104 6.94 -7.76 -19.54
N TRP A 105 6.10 -8.76 -19.28
CA TRP A 105 6.23 -10.10 -19.86
C TRP A 105 4.98 -10.49 -20.68
N PRO A 106 4.84 -9.98 -21.92
CA PRO A 106 3.60 -10.08 -22.71
C PRO A 106 3.21 -11.52 -23.06
N LYS A 107 4.16 -12.47 -23.08
CA LYS A 107 3.85 -13.90 -23.27
C LYS A 107 2.99 -14.49 -22.15
N GLN A 108 3.02 -13.91 -20.96
CA GLN A 108 2.23 -14.30 -19.79
C GLN A 108 1.08 -13.32 -19.47
N ALA A 109 0.87 -12.31 -20.30
CA ALA A 109 -0.11 -11.26 -20.05
C ALA A 109 -1.52 -11.79 -19.76
N THR A 110 -1.96 -12.79 -20.53
CA THR A 110 -3.27 -13.42 -20.33
C THR A 110 -3.37 -14.07 -18.95
N THR A 111 -2.36 -14.85 -18.55
CA THR A 111 -2.31 -15.52 -17.24
C THR A 111 -2.36 -14.52 -16.10
N TYR A 112 -1.46 -13.52 -16.13
CA TYR A 112 -1.38 -12.51 -15.06
C TYR A 112 -2.65 -11.67 -14.97
N ASN A 113 -3.20 -11.22 -16.09
CA ASN A 113 -4.44 -10.45 -16.11
C ASN A 113 -5.65 -11.26 -15.65
N THR A 114 -5.71 -12.57 -15.92
CA THR A 114 -6.78 -13.45 -15.42
C THR A 114 -6.74 -13.51 -13.89
N VAL A 115 -5.56 -13.71 -13.30
CA VAL A 115 -5.41 -13.73 -11.84
C VAL A 115 -5.73 -12.36 -11.24
N ALA A 116 -5.24 -11.26 -11.83
CA ALA A 116 -5.53 -9.90 -11.37
C ALA A 116 -7.04 -9.57 -11.39
N LYS A 117 -7.75 -9.99 -12.46
CA LYS A 117 -9.22 -9.85 -12.54
C LYS A 117 -9.93 -10.61 -11.42
N ALA A 118 -9.48 -11.82 -11.12
CA ALA A 118 -10.09 -12.64 -10.09
C ALA A 118 -9.86 -12.04 -8.69
N ILE A 119 -8.65 -11.52 -8.41
CA ILE A 119 -8.38 -10.78 -7.16
C ILE A 119 -9.27 -9.54 -7.07
N ALA A 120 -9.35 -8.74 -8.14
CA ALA A 120 -10.17 -7.53 -8.17
C ALA A 120 -11.66 -7.81 -7.92
N ALA A 121 -12.17 -8.93 -8.45
CA ALA A 121 -13.55 -9.36 -8.20
C ALA A 121 -13.76 -9.77 -6.73
N ASP A 122 -12.80 -10.49 -6.14
CA ASP A 122 -12.89 -10.92 -4.75
C ASP A 122 -12.71 -9.75 -3.76
N ILE A 123 -11.87 -8.75 -4.06
CA ILE A 123 -11.81 -7.49 -3.28
C ILE A 123 -13.20 -6.84 -3.24
N LEU A 124 -13.85 -6.66 -4.41
CA LEU A 124 -15.19 -6.06 -4.49
C LEU A 124 -16.30 -6.96 -3.91
N ARG A 125 -16.04 -8.22 -3.64
CA ARG A 125 -16.97 -9.15 -3.00
C ARG A 125 -16.81 -9.20 -1.48
N TYR A 126 -15.60 -9.17 -0.98
CA TYR A 126 -15.29 -9.46 0.43
C TYR A 126 -14.74 -8.27 1.22
N GLU A 127 -14.23 -7.24 0.53
CA GLU A 127 -13.54 -6.09 1.13
C GLU A 127 -14.16 -4.75 0.72
N TYR A 128 -15.40 -4.76 0.24
CA TYR A 128 -16.10 -3.57 -0.23
C TYR A 128 -17.34 -3.26 0.60
N ASN A 129 -17.40 -2.04 1.10
CA ASN A 129 -18.58 -1.46 1.74
C ASN A 129 -19.40 -0.72 0.68
N ASP A 130 -20.51 -1.34 0.27
CA ASP A 130 -21.43 -0.83 -0.76
C ASP A 130 -22.19 0.43 -0.32
N GLN A 131 -22.50 0.55 0.98
CA GLN A 131 -23.21 1.71 1.54
C GLN A 131 -22.38 2.97 1.49
N GLN A 132 -21.06 2.84 1.64
CA GLN A 132 -20.12 3.95 1.67
C GLN A 132 -19.25 4.04 0.42
N GLN A 133 -19.35 3.06 -0.48
CA GLN A 133 -18.55 2.93 -1.71
C GLN A 133 -17.05 3.05 -1.42
N LEU A 134 -16.57 2.34 -0.39
CA LEU A 134 -15.17 2.33 0.00
C LEU A 134 -14.67 0.90 0.20
N LEU A 135 -13.36 0.71 0.12
CA LEU A 135 -12.73 -0.53 0.53
C LEU A 135 -12.56 -0.54 2.05
N THR A 136 -12.87 -1.67 2.65
CA THR A 136 -12.62 -1.97 4.07
C THR A 136 -11.15 -2.36 4.25
N VAL A 137 -10.74 -2.66 5.47
CA VAL A 137 -9.35 -3.01 5.79
C VAL A 137 -9.01 -4.50 5.61
N GLY A 138 -10.00 -5.33 5.27
CA GLY A 138 -9.89 -6.78 5.04
C GLY A 138 -11.25 -7.45 5.08
N ASP A 139 -11.32 -8.75 4.76
CA ASP A 139 -12.53 -9.59 4.72
C ASP A 139 -13.30 -9.67 6.05
N TRP A 140 -12.59 -9.49 7.16
CA TRP A 140 -13.16 -9.52 8.53
C TRP A 140 -13.95 -8.27 8.89
N ALA A 141 -13.84 -7.21 8.10
CA ALA A 141 -14.57 -5.96 8.30
C ALA A 141 -15.96 -6.02 7.62
N THR A 142 -16.83 -6.86 8.16
CA THR A 142 -18.18 -7.15 7.65
C THR A 142 -19.23 -6.15 8.15
N ALA A 143 -20.41 -6.12 7.53
CA ALA A 143 -21.48 -5.12 7.78
C ALA A 143 -21.98 -5.08 9.23
N ASP A 144 -21.82 -6.15 9.98
CA ASP A 144 -22.17 -6.28 11.40
C ASP A 144 -21.05 -5.80 12.35
N THR A 145 -19.88 -5.43 11.83
CA THR A 145 -18.74 -4.95 12.61
C THR A 145 -18.55 -3.44 12.53
N ALA A 146 -17.95 -2.84 13.56
CA ALA A 146 -17.57 -1.43 13.54
C ALA A 146 -16.48 -1.16 12.45
N ALA A 147 -15.68 -2.16 12.15
CA ALA A 147 -14.61 -2.10 11.14
C ALA A 147 -15.12 -1.89 9.71
N TYR A 148 -16.38 -2.23 9.42
CA TYR A 148 -17.00 -2.01 8.10
C TYR A 148 -16.97 -0.55 7.64
N ARG A 149 -16.87 0.39 8.58
CA ARG A 149 -16.79 1.84 8.31
C ARG A 149 -15.37 2.40 8.44
N VAL A 150 -14.39 1.54 8.62
CA VAL A 150 -12.99 1.95 8.71
C VAL A 150 -12.37 2.00 7.31
N MET A 151 -11.67 3.09 7.03
CA MET A 151 -10.86 3.29 5.83
C MET A 151 -9.40 3.44 6.24
N ARG A 152 -8.50 2.64 5.68
CA ARG A 152 -7.06 2.90 5.75
C ARG A 152 -6.73 3.97 4.71
N THR A 153 -6.08 5.05 5.11
CA THR A 153 -5.88 6.20 4.20
C THR A 153 -4.86 5.90 3.09
N SER A 154 -3.91 5.02 3.32
CA SER A 154 -2.96 4.57 2.31
C SER A 154 -3.55 3.62 1.26
N ASP A 155 -4.77 3.11 1.48
CA ASP A 155 -5.49 2.30 0.49
C ASP A 155 -6.21 3.18 -0.55
N VAL A 156 -6.12 4.51 -0.42
CA VAL A 156 -6.58 5.46 -1.44
C VAL A 156 -5.52 5.53 -2.55
N MET A 157 -5.70 4.68 -3.57
CA MET A 157 -4.74 4.44 -4.65
C MET A 157 -5.37 4.73 -6.02
N PRO A 158 -5.55 6.00 -6.43
CA PRO A 158 -6.31 6.35 -7.63
C PRO A 158 -5.79 5.69 -8.91
N SER A 159 -4.46 5.58 -9.08
CA SER A 159 -3.84 4.95 -10.25
C SER A 159 -4.11 3.45 -10.30
N VAL A 160 -4.08 2.77 -9.14
CA VAL A 160 -4.42 1.35 -9.02
C VAL A 160 -5.90 1.13 -9.34
N PHE A 161 -6.79 1.94 -8.76
CA PHE A 161 -8.23 1.84 -9.01
C PHE A 161 -8.58 2.08 -10.49
N ALA A 162 -7.96 3.06 -11.14
CA ALA A 162 -8.13 3.30 -12.58
C ALA A 162 -7.65 2.11 -13.42
N SER A 163 -6.53 1.50 -13.05
CA SER A 163 -6.00 0.31 -13.71
C SER A 163 -6.93 -0.90 -13.56
N LEU A 164 -7.46 -1.13 -12.35
CA LEU A 164 -8.42 -2.21 -12.07
C LEU A 164 -9.77 -1.97 -12.77
N ALA A 165 -10.26 -0.72 -12.83
CA ALA A 165 -11.45 -0.35 -13.59
C ALA A 165 -11.30 -0.71 -15.07
N LYS A 166 -10.17 -0.33 -15.67
CA LYS A 166 -9.85 -0.65 -17.07
C LYS A 166 -9.75 -2.16 -17.30
N LEU A 167 -9.12 -2.89 -16.38
CA LEU A 167 -8.92 -4.34 -16.50
C LEU A 167 -10.24 -5.13 -16.40
N THR A 168 -11.13 -4.73 -15.48
CA THR A 168 -12.35 -5.47 -15.13
C THR A 168 -13.60 -4.95 -15.84
N ASN A 169 -13.57 -3.71 -16.33
CA ASN A 169 -14.74 -2.95 -16.80
C ASN A 169 -15.84 -2.84 -15.72
N ASP A 170 -15.49 -2.83 -14.43
CA ASP A 170 -16.40 -2.72 -13.29
C ASP A 170 -16.44 -1.28 -12.79
N GLN A 171 -17.61 -0.63 -12.90
CA GLN A 171 -17.78 0.78 -12.51
C GLN A 171 -17.59 1.04 -11.02
N ARG A 172 -17.70 0.00 -10.17
CA ARG A 172 -17.49 0.15 -8.72
C ARG A 172 -16.09 0.65 -8.39
N TRP A 173 -15.07 0.36 -9.19
CA TRP A 173 -13.72 0.91 -8.99
C TRP A 173 -13.67 2.44 -9.13
N GLY A 174 -14.46 3.00 -10.05
CA GLY A 174 -14.63 4.45 -10.16
C GLY A 174 -15.35 5.04 -8.94
N GLN A 175 -16.39 4.38 -8.45
CA GLN A 175 -17.11 4.79 -7.24
C GLN A 175 -16.21 4.74 -6.00
N VAL A 176 -15.40 3.67 -5.84
CA VAL A 176 -14.38 3.55 -4.77
C VAL A 176 -13.41 4.72 -4.83
N SER A 177 -12.85 4.99 -6.01
CA SER A 177 -11.89 6.10 -6.20
C SER A 177 -12.49 7.45 -5.82
N ASP A 178 -13.69 7.75 -6.30
CA ASP A 178 -14.38 9.00 -6.01
C ASP A 178 -14.68 9.17 -4.53
N SER A 179 -15.27 8.14 -3.91
CA SER A 179 -15.68 8.13 -2.51
C SER A 179 -14.48 8.25 -1.57
N MET A 180 -13.44 7.43 -1.78
CA MET A 180 -12.26 7.41 -0.90
C MET A 180 -11.43 8.69 -1.04
N LEU A 181 -11.24 9.22 -2.26
CA LEU A 181 -10.57 10.52 -2.48
C LEU A 181 -11.33 11.68 -1.84
N THR A 182 -12.67 11.71 -1.93
CA THR A 182 -13.49 12.73 -1.29
C THR A 182 -13.33 12.71 0.23
N LYS A 183 -13.33 11.50 0.82
CA LYS A 183 -13.11 11.33 2.27
C LYS A 183 -11.69 11.75 2.68
N LEU A 184 -10.69 11.38 1.90
CA LEU A 184 -9.30 11.76 2.15
C LEU A 184 -9.10 13.29 2.06
N ALA A 185 -9.73 13.94 1.08
CA ALA A 185 -9.72 15.40 0.95
C ALA A 185 -10.39 16.09 2.15
N THR A 186 -11.49 15.52 2.63
CA THR A 186 -12.17 16.00 3.84
C THR A 186 -11.27 15.91 5.07
N LEU A 187 -10.58 14.79 5.27
CA LEU A 187 -9.61 14.61 6.36
C LEU A 187 -8.47 15.61 6.28
N SER A 188 -7.89 15.78 5.08
CA SER A 188 -6.80 16.74 4.87
C SER A 188 -7.23 18.18 5.19
N LYS A 189 -8.50 18.58 4.94
CA LYS A 189 -9.05 19.90 5.27
C LYS A 189 -9.19 20.15 6.76
N GLN A 190 -9.37 19.12 7.58
CA GLN A 190 -9.63 19.26 9.02
C GLN A 190 -8.45 19.87 9.78
N HIS A 191 -7.24 19.81 9.25
CA HIS A 191 -6.02 20.33 9.88
C HIS A 191 -5.24 21.24 8.93
N LYS A 192 -4.64 22.31 9.48
CA LYS A 192 -3.81 23.26 8.69
C LYS A 192 -2.62 22.56 8.01
N THR A 193 -2.07 21.54 8.64
CA THR A 193 -0.96 20.71 8.14
C THR A 193 -1.30 19.97 6.85
N GLY A 194 -2.56 19.66 6.60
CA GLY A 194 -2.98 18.76 5.52
C GLY A 194 -2.72 17.28 5.79
N LEU A 195 -2.07 16.93 6.92
CA LEU A 195 -1.78 15.54 7.29
C LEU A 195 -3.07 14.74 7.49
N VAL A 196 -3.02 13.48 7.09
CA VAL A 196 -4.12 12.52 7.23
C VAL A 196 -3.73 11.40 8.19
N PRO A 197 -4.70 10.80 8.91
CA PRO A 197 -4.41 9.72 9.86
C PRO A 197 -4.12 8.39 9.15
N ASP A 198 -3.55 7.42 9.86
CA ASP A 198 -3.43 6.03 9.38
C ASP A 198 -4.79 5.43 9.04
N PHE A 199 -5.77 5.62 9.94
CA PHE A 199 -7.13 5.14 9.75
C PHE A 199 -8.15 6.25 9.98
N ALA A 200 -9.23 6.17 9.22
CA ALA A 200 -10.38 7.04 9.33
C ALA A 200 -11.67 6.21 9.54
N VAL A 201 -12.64 6.79 10.22
CA VAL A 201 -13.94 6.17 10.44
C VAL A 201 -15.02 7.03 9.79
N VAL A 202 -15.80 6.40 8.92
CA VAL A 202 -16.97 7.04 8.29
C VAL A 202 -18.16 6.98 9.26
N THR A 203 -18.78 8.12 9.49
CA THR A 203 -19.92 8.28 10.39
C THR A 203 -21.11 8.91 9.64
N LYS A 204 -22.25 9.03 10.28
CA LYS A 204 -23.41 9.75 9.73
C LYS A 204 -23.12 11.24 9.49
N GLN A 205 -22.18 11.84 10.24
CA GLN A 205 -21.79 13.24 10.13
C GLN A 205 -20.63 13.48 9.15
N GLY A 206 -20.11 12.43 8.52
CA GLY A 206 -18.96 12.51 7.60
C GLY A 206 -17.82 11.58 8.01
N VAL A 207 -16.58 11.97 7.76
CA VAL A 207 -15.38 11.19 8.06
C VAL A 207 -14.53 11.88 9.12
N ARG A 208 -13.98 11.10 10.03
CA ARG A 208 -13.07 11.54 11.09
C ARG A 208 -11.84 10.64 11.20
N ALA A 209 -10.76 11.15 11.78
CA ALA A 209 -9.64 10.33 12.22
C ALA A 209 -10.10 9.24 13.21
N ALA A 210 -9.51 8.06 13.15
CA ALA A 210 -9.71 7.03 14.16
C ALA A 210 -9.18 7.49 15.51
N LYS A 211 -9.76 6.99 16.59
CA LYS A 211 -9.22 7.19 17.95
C LYS A 211 -8.03 6.26 18.17
N ALA A 212 -7.21 6.56 19.16
CA ALA A 212 -6.13 5.67 19.57
C ALA A 212 -6.65 4.25 19.86
N LYS A 213 -6.06 3.23 19.25
CA LYS A 213 -6.44 1.81 19.36
C LYS A 213 -7.87 1.49 18.90
N GLU A 214 -8.47 2.30 18.06
CA GLU A 214 -9.79 2.01 17.49
C GLU A 214 -9.71 0.92 16.40
N VAL A 215 -8.55 0.79 15.74
CA VAL A 215 -8.31 -0.21 14.71
C VAL A 215 -7.14 -1.13 15.08
N ALA A 216 -5.95 -0.58 15.33
CA ALA A 216 -4.73 -1.36 15.51
C ALA A 216 -3.81 -0.83 16.61
N THR A 217 -3.45 0.44 16.59
CA THR A 217 -2.38 1.01 17.42
C THR A 217 -2.79 2.33 18.10
N LYS A 218 -1.91 2.83 18.97
CA LYS A 218 -2.07 4.16 19.57
C LYS A 218 -2.02 5.29 18.54
N GLN A 219 -1.43 5.04 17.37
CA GLN A 219 -1.20 6.00 16.30
C GLN A 219 -2.30 6.01 15.24
N ASP A 220 -3.37 5.22 15.36
CA ASP A 220 -4.43 5.10 14.34
C ASP A 220 -4.95 6.44 13.82
N GLY A 221 -5.08 7.44 14.69
CA GLY A 221 -5.54 8.79 14.36
C GLY A 221 -4.43 9.77 13.94
N HIS A 222 -3.22 9.31 13.68
CA HIS A 222 -2.05 10.12 13.36
C HIS A 222 -1.47 9.76 11.99
N TYR A 223 -0.65 10.65 11.43
CA TYR A 223 0.17 10.36 10.26
C TYR A 223 1.34 9.46 10.71
N ALA A 224 1.13 8.16 10.62
CA ALA A 224 2.08 7.15 11.08
C ALA A 224 2.41 6.16 9.95
N TYR A 225 2.68 4.90 10.26
CA TYR A 225 3.25 3.95 9.31
C TYR A 225 2.35 3.56 8.12
N ASN A 226 1.03 3.69 8.25
CA ASN A 226 0.13 3.52 7.09
C ASN A 226 0.06 4.81 6.27
N ALA A 227 -0.27 5.95 6.90
CA ALA A 227 -0.42 7.22 6.21
C ALA A 227 0.88 7.69 5.53
N ALA A 228 2.04 7.22 5.99
CA ALA A 228 3.35 7.50 5.38
C ALA A 228 3.40 7.21 3.88
N ARG A 229 2.63 6.23 3.39
CA ARG A 229 2.55 5.86 1.97
C ARG A 229 1.73 6.83 1.12
N VAL A 230 0.83 7.63 1.74
CA VAL A 230 -0.14 8.48 1.02
C VAL A 230 0.51 9.41 -0.02
N PRO A 231 1.65 10.09 0.25
CA PRO A 231 2.29 10.92 -0.77
C PRO A 231 2.62 10.16 -2.05
N MET A 232 3.13 8.93 -1.95
CA MET A 232 3.44 8.06 -3.08
C MET A 232 2.18 7.60 -3.81
N MET A 233 1.12 7.22 -3.07
CA MET A 233 -0.14 6.73 -3.65
C MET A 233 -0.86 7.78 -4.48
N LEU A 234 -0.66 9.07 -4.15
CA LEU A 234 -1.30 10.19 -4.85
C LEU A 234 -0.42 10.80 -5.94
N ALA A 235 0.89 10.53 -5.96
CA ALA A 235 1.86 11.24 -6.80
C ALA A 235 1.59 11.12 -8.30
N ASP A 236 1.16 9.96 -8.76
CA ASP A 236 0.92 9.66 -10.18
C ASP A 236 -0.54 9.88 -10.62
N SER A 237 -1.37 10.48 -9.76
CA SER A 237 -2.77 10.76 -10.06
C SER A 237 -2.97 12.13 -10.68
N SER A 238 -3.77 12.20 -11.74
CA SER A 238 -4.23 13.47 -12.34
C SER A 238 -5.52 14.01 -11.72
N ASP A 239 -6.16 13.28 -10.79
CA ASP A 239 -7.34 13.76 -10.07
C ASP A 239 -6.98 15.01 -9.24
N GLN A 240 -7.73 16.09 -9.45
CA GLN A 240 -7.42 17.38 -8.81
C GLN A 240 -7.47 17.32 -7.28
N ARG A 241 -8.25 16.41 -6.69
CA ARG A 241 -8.29 16.17 -5.23
C ARG A 241 -6.98 15.54 -4.77
N ALA A 242 -6.49 14.51 -5.48
CA ALA A 242 -5.23 13.86 -5.18
C ALA A 242 -4.06 14.85 -5.27
N VAL A 243 -4.00 15.62 -6.36
CA VAL A 243 -2.99 16.68 -6.55
C VAL A 243 -3.06 17.71 -5.41
N TRP A 244 -4.27 18.15 -5.04
CA TRP A 244 -4.47 19.13 -3.98
C TRP A 244 -4.04 18.59 -2.60
N ILE A 245 -4.41 17.35 -2.26
CA ILE A 245 -4.01 16.71 -0.99
C ILE A 245 -2.48 16.59 -0.96
N ASN A 246 -1.88 16.09 -2.03
CA ASN A 246 -0.44 15.88 -2.10
C ASN A 246 0.34 17.20 -1.94
N ARG A 247 -0.13 18.29 -2.57
CA ARG A 247 0.46 19.63 -2.38
C ARG A 247 0.43 20.08 -0.92
N ARG A 248 -0.63 19.80 -0.18
CA ARG A 248 -0.73 20.14 1.24
C ARG A 248 0.26 19.34 2.09
N LEU A 249 0.34 18.03 1.84
CA LEU A 249 1.31 17.16 2.50
C LEU A 249 2.75 17.63 2.23
N MET A 250 3.09 17.87 0.97
CA MET A 250 4.41 18.30 0.57
C MET A 250 4.77 19.68 1.14
N HIS A 251 3.81 20.61 1.19
CA HIS A 251 4.02 21.91 1.85
C HIS A 251 4.35 21.75 3.34
N PHE A 252 3.67 20.85 4.05
CA PHE A 252 4.00 20.57 5.46
C PHE A 252 5.42 20.01 5.60
N PHE A 253 5.80 19.03 4.77
CA PHE A 253 7.11 18.38 4.86
C PHE A 253 8.26 19.32 4.44
N ASP A 254 8.02 20.22 3.49
CA ASP A 254 9.03 21.18 3.05
C ASP A 254 9.43 22.19 4.16
N GLN A 255 8.55 22.42 5.11
CA GLN A 255 8.82 23.26 6.29
C GLN A 255 9.57 22.53 7.40
N GLN A 256 9.72 21.21 7.33
CA GLN A 256 10.45 20.47 8.37
C GLN A 256 11.97 20.59 8.17
N THR A 257 12.70 20.68 9.27
CA THR A 257 14.17 20.61 9.26
C THR A 257 14.66 19.18 9.06
N GLN A 258 13.90 18.21 9.58
CA GLN A 258 14.13 16.76 9.47
C GLN A 258 12.79 16.05 9.25
N LEU A 259 12.78 15.00 8.42
CA LEU A 259 11.61 14.14 8.20
C LEU A 259 11.58 13.02 9.25
N LEU A 260 10.91 13.27 10.38
CA LEU A 260 10.83 12.32 11.49
C LEU A 260 9.78 11.23 11.24
N ALA A 261 9.91 10.13 11.98
CA ALA A 261 9.03 8.96 11.87
C ALA A 261 7.65 9.22 12.48
N GLY A 262 6.81 9.89 11.71
CA GLY A 262 5.41 10.17 12.02
C GLY A 262 5.15 11.47 12.77
N TYR A 263 3.90 11.93 12.60
CA TYR A 263 3.40 13.18 13.16
C TYR A 263 1.95 13.01 13.62
N THR A 264 1.58 13.75 14.68
CA THR A 264 0.14 13.97 14.91
C THR A 264 -0.45 14.70 13.71
N VAL A 265 -1.74 14.57 13.45
CA VAL A 265 -2.39 15.33 12.35
C VAL A 265 -2.29 16.86 12.54
N THR A 266 -1.94 17.33 13.74
CA THR A 266 -1.67 18.75 14.04
C THR A 266 -0.21 19.14 13.82
N GLY A 267 0.69 18.20 13.45
CA GLY A 267 2.06 18.47 13.05
C GLY A 267 3.14 18.25 14.13
N LYS A 268 2.78 17.76 15.34
CA LYS A 268 3.78 17.40 16.35
C LYS A 268 4.40 16.05 16.00
N ALA A 269 5.73 15.95 16.01
CA ALA A 269 6.44 14.70 15.78
C ALA A 269 6.05 13.62 16.81
N LEU A 270 5.86 12.40 16.34
CA LEU A 270 5.59 11.21 17.19
C LEU A 270 6.90 10.60 17.72
N HIS A 271 7.97 10.67 16.93
CA HIS A 271 9.27 10.09 17.25
C HIS A 271 10.39 11.09 16.97
N LYS A 272 11.59 10.82 17.51
CA LYS A 272 12.78 11.65 17.35
C LYS A 272 13.81 11.07 16.37
N TYR A 273 13.44 10.02 15.63
CA TYR A 273 14.29 9.37 14.63
C TYR A 273 13.68 9.49 13.23
N GLU A 274 14.52 9.35 12.24
CA GLU A 274 14.15 9.30 10.82
C GLU A 274 13.97 7.84 10.37
N SER A 275 13.10 7.62 9.39
CA SER A 275 12.88 6.30 8.78
C SER A 275 12.55 6.49 7.31
N ASN A 276 13.12 5.65 6.45
CA ASN A 276 12.83 5.68 5.03
C ASN A 276 11.35 5.33 4.71
N VAL A 277 10.63 4.71 5.65
CA VAL A 277 9.17 4.54 5.53
C VAL A 277 8.47 5.88 5.29
N PHE A 278 8.95 6.95 5.90
CA PHE A 278 8.40 8.30 5.75
C PHE A 278 9.09 9.09 4.63
N SER A 279 10.42 9.00 4.55
CA SER A 279 11.20 9.80 3.59
C SER A 279 11.04 9.31 2.15
N ALA A 280 10.95 7.99 1.90
CA ALA A 280 10.88 7.45 0.55
C ALA A 280 9.59 7.83 -0.20
N PRO A 281 8.37 7.74 0.39
CA PRO A 281 7.16 8.21 -0.28
C PRO A 281 7.14 9.72 -0.54
N ILE A 282 7.70 10.53 0.37
CA ILE A 282 7.84 11.98 0.21
C ILE A 282 8.81 12.28 -0.94
N PHE A 283 9.95 11.61 -1.00
CA PHE A 283 10.91 11.74 -2.08
C PHE A 283 10.31 11.37 -3.43
N TYR A 284 9.56 10.26 -3.49
CA TYR A 284 8.84 9.86 -4.70
C TYR A 284 7.89 10.95 -5.19
N ALA A 285 7.09 11.51 -4.27
CA ALA A 285 6.16 12.58 -4.61
C ALA A 285 6.90 13.88 -5.02
N ALA A 286 8.06 14.18 -4.43
CA ALA A 286 8.88 15.34 -4.81
C ALA A 286 9.49 15.22 -6.21
N GLN A 287 9.74 14.00 -6.70
CA GLN A 287 10.26 13.78 -8.06
C GLN A 287 9.28 14.24 -9.15
N SER A 288 7.97 14.23 -8.88
CA SER A 288 6.95 14.65 -9.85
C SER A 288 6.91 16.18 -10.10
N ASP A 289 7.47 16.98 -9.17
CA ASP A 289 7.57 18.45 -9.28
C ASP A 289 8.86 18.91 -8.55
N ALA A 290 10.01 18.48 -9.09
CA ALA A 290 11.32 18.72 -8.47
C ALA A 290 11.68 20.23 -8.43
N ASP A 291 11.15 21.04 -9.34
CA ASP A 291 11.37 22.49 -9.34
C ASP A 291 10.69 23.14 -8.13
N ARG A 292 9.49 22.71 -7.79
CA ARG A 292 8.75 23.21 -6.63
C ARG A 292 9.28 22.67 -5.30
N TYR A 293 9.64 21.38 -5.27
CA TYR A 293 10.03 20.66 -4.05
C TYR A 293 11.52 20.32 -4.04
N GLY A 294 12.37 21.20 -4.60
CA GLY A 294 13.80 20.96 -4.76
C GLY A 294 14.56 20.65 -3.47
N LYS A 295 14.12 21.21 -2.33
CA LYS A 295 14.66 20.87 -1.00
C LYS A 295 14.32 19.43 -0.65
N LEU A 296 13.05 19.03 -0.73
CA LEU A 296 12.61 17.65 -0.42
C LEU A 296 13.21 16.63 -1.39
N TYR A 297 13.35 17.00 -2.66
CA TYR A 297 14.02 16.17 -3.66
C TYR A 297 15.49 15.92 -3.32
N LYS A 298 16.25 16.98 -3.00
CA LYS A 298 17.67 16.88 -2.64
C LYS A 298 17.89 16.11 -1.34
N THR A 299 17.14 16.45 -0.28
CA THR A 299 17.26 15.76 1.01
C THR A 299 16.70 14.34 0.95
N GLY A 300 15.65 14.11 0.16
CA GLY A 300 15.07 12.79 0.00
C GLY A 300 16.00 11.77 -0.67
N ALA A 301 16.92 12.21 -1.52
CA ALA A 301 17.92 11.33 -2.13
C ALA A 301 18.83 10.61 -1.10
N THR A 302 18.88 11.09 0.13
CA THR A 302 19.61 10.44 1.24
C THR A 302 19.07 9.06 1.62
N ILE A 303 17.83 8.70 1.19
CA ILE A 303 17.30 7.35 1.36
C ILE A 303 18.21 6.27 0.78
N TYR A 304 19.04 6.63 -0.21
CA TYR A 304 19.98 5.71 -0.86
C TYR A 304 21.35 5.63 -0.20
N ASN A 305 21.62 6.44 0.84
CA ASN A 305 22.93 6.44 1.53
C ASN A 305 23.18 5.16 2.34
N ARG A 306 22.13 4.40 2.63
CA ARG A 306 22.22 3.09 3.28
C ARG A 306 21.79 2.00 2.31
N SER A 307 22.61 0.94 2.20
CA SER A 307 22.24 -0.24 1.43
C SER A 307 20.88 -0.82 1.89
N VAL A 308 20.04 -1.21 0.96
CA VAL A 308 18.75 -1.86 1.24
C VAL A 308 18.90 -3.07 2.15
N ALA A 309 19.98 -3.86 2.00
CA ALA A 309 20.29 -5.02 2.84
C ALA A 309 20.56 -4.67 4.32
N GLN A 310 20.88 -3.42 4.63
CA GLN A 310 21.16 -2.94 5.98
C GLN A 310 20.00 -2.21 6.63
N GLN A 311 18.86 -2.11 5.94
CA GLN A 311 17.67 -1.43 6.43
C GLN A 311 16.66 -2.43 7.02
N PRO A 312 15.83 -2.02 8.00
CA PRO A 312 14.65 -2.78 8.38
C PRO A 312 13.77 -3.07 7.16
N TYR A 313 13.03 -4.16 7.21
CA TYR A 313 12.19 -4.64 6.10
C TYR A 313 11.40 -3.51 5.43
N TYR A 314 10.69 -2.70 6.20
CA TYR A 314 9.75 -1.74 5.63
C TYR A 314 10.47 -0.53 4.99
N ASP A 315 11.54 -0.04 5.64
CA ASP A 315 12.44 0.99 5.07
C ASP A 315 13.06 0.49 3.76
N ALA A 316 13.57 -0.75 3.76
CA ALA A 316 14.16 -1.40 2.60
C ALA A 316 13.17 -1.51 1.44
N THR A 317 11.95 -1.94 1.74
CA THR A 317 10.90 -2.16 0.75
C THR A 317 10.48 -0.86 0.06
N LEU A 318 10.19 0.21 0.83
CA LEU A 318 9.79 1.49 0.25
C LEU A 318 10.95 2.17 -0.49
N THR A 319 12.19 2.05 0.01
CA THR A 319 13.38 2.53 -0.70
C THR A 319 13.55 1.83 -2.05
N ALA A 320 13.44 0.50 -2.07
CA ALA A 320 13.55 -0.28 -3.30
C ALA A 320 12.42 0.04 -4.28
N LEU A 321 11.18 0.17 -3.80
CA LEU A 321 10.04 0.52 -4.63
C LEU A 321 10.24 1.87 -5.34
N VAL A 322 10.71 2.88 -4.62
CA VAL A 322 11.02 4.19 -5.21
C VAL A 322 12.14 4.10 -6.24
N ALA A 323 13.20 3.32 -5.97
CA ALA A 323 14.33 3.15 -6.88
C ALA A 323 13.93 2.52 -8.23
N VAL A 324 12.93 1.63 -8.23
CA VAL A 324 12.46 0.98 -9.46
C VAL A 324 11.36 1.75 -10.21
N GLY A 325 10.81 2.83 -9.62
CA GLY A 325 9.82 3.69 -10.28
C GLY A 325 8.43 3.69 -9.65
N GLY A 326 8.26 3.08 -8.48
CA GLY A 326 7.01 3.17 -7.69
C GLY A 326 5.81 2.52 -8.37
N PHE A 327 4.71 3.26 -8.43
CA PHE A 327 3.43 2.83 -9.00
C PHE A 327 3.23 3.26 -10.46
N LYS A 328 4.25 3.79 -11.14
CA LYS A 328 4.14 4.15 -12.55
C LYS A 328 3.92 2.91 -13.41
N ASN A 329 2.98 3.02 -14.34
CA ASN A 329 2.68 1.99 -15.32
C ASN A 329 2.63 2.65 -16.72
N ASP A 330 3.81 3.14 -17.13
CA ASP A 330 4.01 3.75 -18.45
C ASP A 330 4.09 2.71 -19.55
#